data_22b599302fd3bbe846685546d2ea616e
#
_entry.id   22b599302fd3bbe846685546d2ea616e
#
_cell.length_a   1.000
_cell.length_b   1.000
_cell.length_c   1.000
_cell.angle_alpha   90.00
_cell.angle_beta   90.00
_cell.angle_gamma   90.00
#
_symmetry.space_group_name_H-M   'P 1'
#
loop_
_entity.id
_entity.type
_entity.pdbx_description
1 polymer ?
#
loop_
_entity_poly.entity_id
_entity_poly.type
_entity_poly.pdbx_seq_one_letter_code
_entity_poly.pdbx_strand_id
1 'polypeptide(L)'
;MPAKKTDNFFNLYHHGFIRAAVCIPEVKVADIPFNTQKTLELAGKAAANKSIIAIFPELGLSAYSNEDLFHQDALLHQVRQAIAQIKKASEKINMILVAGAPLQVDSRLFNCAITFYRGKILGVAVKSYLPNY
;
A
#
# COMPACT_ATOMS: atom_id res chain seq x y z
N MET A 1 8.16 -40.22 -9.03
CA MET A 1 7.68 -39.56 -10.26
C MET A 1 8.54 -38.33 -10.50
N PRO A 2 9.12 -38.16 -11.68
CA PRO A 2 9.86 -36.95 -11.97
C PRO A 2 8.88 -35.79 -11.99
N ALA A 3 9.21 -34.71 -11.25
CA ALA A 3 8.45 -33.49 -11.27
C ALA A 3 8.33 -33.00 -12.73
N LYS A 4 7.11 -32.77 -13.23
CA LYS A 4 6.87 -32.12 -14.53
C LYS A 4 7.70 -30.85 -14.54
N LYS A 5 8.68 -30.75 -15.45
CA LYS A 5 9.31 -29.49 -15.81
C LYS A 5 8.17 -28.58 -16.25
N THR A 6 7.74 -27.68 -15.37
CA THR A 6 6.84 -26.59 -15.75
C THR A 6 7.55 -25.84 -16.86
N ASP A 7 6.86 -25.66 -17.98
CA ASP A 7 7.40 -25.03 -19.18
C ASP A 7 7.81 -23.59 -18.80
N ASN A 8 9.10 -23.37 -18.58
CA ASN A 8 9.68 -22.09 -18.13
C ASN A 8 9.46 -20.96 -19.13
N PHE A 9 9.06 -21.31 -20.37
CA PHE A 9 8.81 -20.33 -21.42
C PHE A 9 7.72 -19.30 -21.04
N PHE A 10 6.67 -19.71 -20.34
CA PHE A 10 5.58 -18.79 -19.93
C PHE A 10 5.88 -18.04 -18.61
N ASN A 11 7.02 -18.30 -17.99
CA ASN A 11 7.41 -17.58 -16.78
C ASN A 11 8.17 -16.29 -17.15
N LEU A 12 7.48 -15.14 -17.13
CA LEU A 12 8.04 -13.86 -17.52
C LEU A 12 9.32 -13.48 -16.74
N TYR A 13 9.48 -13.96 -15.51
CA TYR A 13 10.67 -13.71 -14.70
C TYR A 13 11.94 -14.38 -15.28
N HIS A 14 11.81 -15.49 -16.00
CA HIS A 14 12.92 -16.13 -16.70
C HIS A 14 13.41 -15.31 -17.92
N HIS A 15 12.59 -14.39 -18.39
CA HIS A 15 12.92 -13.49 -19.51
C HIS A 15 13.39 -12.11 -19.04
N GLY A 16 13.66 -11.93 -17.74
CA GLY A 16 14.11 -10.65 -17.18
C GLY A 16 13.02 -9.60 -17.01
N PHE A 17 11.73 -9.98 -17.15
CA PHE A 17 10.61 -9.10 -16.87
C PHE A 17 10.17 -9.23 -15.42
N ILE A 18 9.55 -8.19 -14.91
CA ILE A 18 8.89 -8.17 -13.61
C ILE A 18 7.41 -7.80 -13.78
N ARG A 19 6.55 -8.32 -12.91
CA ARG A 19 5.16 -7.91 -12.84
C ARG A 19 4.96 -6.91 -11.72
N ALA A 20 4.52 -5.71 -12.08
CA ALA A 20 4.06 -4.70 -11.14
C ALA A 20 2.53 -4.60 -11.20
N ALA A 21 1.89 -4.34 -10.07
CA ALA A 21 0.46 -4.09 -9.98
C ALA A 21 0.21 -2.63 -9.59
N VAL A 22 -0.64 -1.95 -10.34
CA VAL A 22 -1.26 -0.68 -9.93
C VAL A 22 -2.64 -1.02 -9.39
N CYS A 23 -2.88 -0.73 -8.13
CA CYS A 23 -4.08 -1.12 -7.40
C CYS A 23 -4.91 0.13 -7.09
N ILE A 24 -6.14 0.16 -7.59
CA ILE A 24 -7.09 1.26 -7.34
C ILE A 24 -8.26 0.69 -6.54
N PRO A 25 -8.22 0.73 -5.20
CA PRO A 25 -9.30 0.25 -4.36
C PRO A 25 -10.50 1.20 -4.38
N GLU A 26 -11.67 0.65 -4.10
CA GLU A 26 -12.79 1.47 -3.64
C GLU A 26 -12.41 2.12 -2.31
N VAL A 27 -12.67 3.43 -2.17
CA VAL A 27 -12.34 4.18 -0.96
C VAL A 27 -13.56 4.96 -0.46
N LYS A 28 -13.60 5.18 0.85
CA LYS A 28 -14.56 6.06 1.52
C LYS A 28 -13.81 7.13 2.28
N VAL A 29 -14.30 8.37 2.19
CA VAL A 29 -13.71 9.52 2.89
C VAL A 29 -13.69 9.25 4.39
N ALA A 30 -12.52 9.36 5.02
CA ALA A 30 -12.27 9.17 6.44
C ALA A 30 -12.67 7.80 7.03
N ASP A 31 -13.00 6.81 6.19
CA ASP A 31 -13.29 5.44 6.65
C ASP A 31 -12.02 4.56 6.50
N ILE A 32 -11.09 4.77 7.43
CA ILE A 32 -9.77 4.11 7.39
C ILE A 32 -9.90 2.58 7.48
N PRO A 33 -10.76 1.99 8.33
CA PRO A 33 -10.94 0.54 8.36
C PRO A 33 -11.39 -0.04 7.02
N PHE A 34 -12.38 0.57 6.38
CA PHE A 34 -12.87 0.16 5.05
C PHE A 34 -11.76 0.25 4.01
N ASN A 35 -11.06 1.40 3.94
CA ASN A 35 -10.00 1.62 2.97
C ASN A 35 -8.84 0.65 3.16
N THR A 36 -8.49 0.34 4.41
CA THR A 36 -7.45 -0.64 4.74
C THR A 36 -7.83 -2.04 4.28
N GLN A 37 -9.08 -2.45 4.53
CA GLN A 37 -9.59 -3.74 4.07
C GLN A 37 -9.50 -3.85 2.54
N LYS A 38 -9.96 -2.83 1.81
CA LYS A 38 -9.92 -2.81 0.34
C LYS A 38 -8.49 -2.83 -0.20
N THR A 39 -7.58 -2.13 0.45
CA THR A 39 -6.14 -2.18 0.14
C THR A 39 -5.59 -3.60 0.28
N LEU A 40 -5.88 -4.28 1.39
CA LEU A 40 -5.40 -5.64 1.64
C LEU A 40 -6.04 -6.68 0.71
N GLU A 41 -7.31 -6.52 0.34
CA GLU A 41 -7.98 -7.38 -0.66
C GLU A 41 -7.26 -7.31 -2.01
N LEU A 42 -6.95 -6.11 -2.50
CA LEU A 42 -6.22 -5.94 -3.77
C LEU A 42 -4.76 -6.39 -3.67
N ALA A 43 -4.10 -6.16 -2.53
CA ALA A 43 -2.75 -6.67 -2.30
C ALA A 43 -2.72 -8.21 -2.41
N GLY A 44 -3.72 -8.90 -1.83
CA GLY A 44 -3.88 -10.34 -1.95
C GLY A 44 -4.05 -10.80 -3.41
N LYS A 45 -4.88 -10.10 -4.18
CA LYS A 45 -5.09 -10.38 -5.62
C LYS A 45 -3.81 -10.16 -6.43
N ALA A 46 -3.08 -9.07 -6.17
CA ALA A 46 -1.82 -8.78 -6.85
C ALA A 46 -0.75 -9.86 -6.54
N ALA A 47 -0.67 -10.31 -5.28
CA ALA A 47 0.23 -11.39 -4.87
C ALA A 47 -0.15 -12.73 -5.53
N ALA A 48 -1.43 -13.07 -5.60
CA ALA A 48 -1.92 -14.27 -6.28
C ALA A 48 -1.56 -14.26 -7.78
N ASN A 49 -1.52 -13.09 -8.39
CA ASN A 49 -1.05 -12.89 -9.76
C ASN A 49 0.48 -12.81 -9.90
N LYS A 50 1.22 -13.15 -8.83
CA LYS A 50 2.69 -13.18 -8.82
C LYS A 50 3.33 -11.82 -9.13
N SER A 51 2.71 -10.72 -8.74
CA SER A 51 3.35 -9.41 -8.77
C SER A 51 4.43 -9.32 -7.70
N ILE A 52 5.51 -8.58 -7.96
CA ILE A 52 6.59 -8.35 -6.98
C ILE A 52 6.47 -7.00 -6.28
N ILE A 53 5.66 -6.10 -6.84
CA ILE A 53 5.33 -4.80 -6.26
C ILE A 53 3.87 -4.46 -6.55
N ALA A 54 3.17 -3.89 -5.56
CA ALA A 54 1.86 -3.30 -5.71
C ALA A 54 1.88 -1.86 -5.19
N ILE A 55 1.36 -0.94 -6.00
CA ILE A 55 1.33 0.50 -5.73
C ILE A 55 -0.12 0.93 -5.61
N PHE A 56 -0.44 1.63 -4.53
CA PHE A 56 -1.75 2.17 -4.19
C PHE A 56 -1.79 3.69 -4.33
N PRO A 57 -2.97 4.30 -4.46
CA PRO A 57 -3.11 5.74 -4.67
C PRO A 57 -2.57 6.59 -3.52
N GLU A 58 -2.25 7.84 -3.85
CA GLU A 58 -1.95 8.91 -2.90
C GLU A 58 -3.08 9.02 -1.87
N LEU A 59 -2.71 9.11 -0.57
CA LEU A 59 -3.66 9.18 0.55
C LEU A 59 -4.74 8.08 0.56
N GLY A 60 -4.47 6.93 -0.05
CA GLY A 60 -5.45 5.86 -0.24
C GLY A 60 -6.05 5.32 1.05
N LEU A 61 -5.31 5.38 2.18
CA LEU A 61 -5.82 4.89 3.45
C LEU A 61 -6.87 5.82 4.08
N SER A 62 -6.85 7.11 3.79
CA SER A 62 -7.81 8.09 4.32
C SER A 62 -8.83 8.55 3.29
N ALA A 63 -8.61 8.28 2.02
CA ALA A 63 -9.07 8.99 0.83
C ALA A 63 -8.45 10.39 0.72
N TYR A 64 -8.52 10.98 -0.47
CA TYR A 64 -7.87 12.26 -0.77
C TYR A 64 -8.67 13.46 -0.25
N SER A 65 -10.00 13.42 -0.33
CA SER A 65 -10.88 14.55 -0.09
C SER A 65 -11.34 14.66 1.37
N ASN A 66 -10.41 14.72 2.31
CA ASN A 66 -10.72 14.83 3.76
C ASN A 66 -10.71 16.28 4.28
N GLU A 67 -10.11 17.22 3.54
CA GLU A 67 -10.03 18.63 3.96
C GLU A 67 -9.59 18.79 5.43
N ASP A 68 -10.38 19.43 6.27
CA ASP A 68 -10.08 19.66 7.69
C ASP A 68 -10.03 18.38 8.54
N LEU A 69 -10.60 17.26 8.06
CA LEU A 69 -10.55 15.98 8.77
C LEU A 69 -9.13 15.46 8.95
N PHE A 70 -8.19 15.86 8.09
CA PHE A 70 -6.77 15.50 8.24
C PHE A 70 -6.14 15.99 9.54
N HIS A 71 -6.73 17.02 10.18
CA HIS A 71 -6.25 17.56 11.46
C HIS A 71 -6.89 16.90 12.69
N GLN A 72 -7.79 15.92 12.48
CA GLN A 72 -8.40 15.20 13.59
C GLN A 72 -7.51 14.08 14.10
N ASP A 73 -7.20 14.11 15.40
CA ASP A 73 -6.39 13.09 16.06
C ASP A 73 -6.96 11.68 15.91
N ALA A 74 -8.29 11.55 15.92
CA ALA A 74 -8.98 10.27 15.73
C ALA A 74 -8.68 9.65 14.36
N LEU A 75 -8.70 10.45 13.28
CA LEU A 75 -8.34 9.99 11.93
C LEU A 75 -6.87 9.56 11.87
N LEU A 76 -5.97 10.38 12.36
CA LEU A 76 -4.53 10.10 12.35
C LEU A 76 -4.17 8.88 13.21
N HIS A 77 -4.89 8.66 14.31
CA HIS A 77 -4.73 7.44 15.13
C HIS A 77 -5.14 6.19 14.34
N GLN A 78 -6.29 6.23 13.66
CA GLN A 78 -6.74 5.12 12.81
C GLN A 78 -5.78 4.85 11.65
N VAL A 79 -5.20 5.88 11.04
CA VAL A 79 -4.17 5.73 9.99
C VAL A 79 -2.95 4.97 10.53
N ARG A 80 -2.47 5.30 11.73
CA ARG A 80 -1.35 4.57 12.37
C ARG A 80 -1.71 3.10 12.61
N GLN A 81 -2.95 2.80 13.01
CA GLN A 81 -3.43 1.42 13.17
C GLN A 81 -3.48 0.69 11.83
N ALA A 82 -3.95 1.35 10.76
CA ALA A 82 -3.97 0.80 9.40
C ALA A 82 -2.56 0.45 8.91
N ILE A 83 -1.60 1.34 9.13
CA ILE A 83 -0.19 1.10 8.79
C ILE A 83 0.34 -0.14 9.52
N ALA A 84 0.03 -0.29 10.82
CA ALA A 84 0.41 -1.47 11.58
C ALA A 84 -0.23 -2.76 11.05
N GLN A 85 -1.49 -2.70 10.60
CA GLN A 85 -2.20 -3.83 9.98
C GLN A 85 -1.58 -4.23 8.64
N ILE A 86 -1.28 -3.26 7.77
CA ILE A 86 -0.63 -3.52 6.48
C ILE A 86 0.78 -4.10 6.68
N LYS A 87 1.55 -3.53 7.61
CA LYS A 87 2.86 -4.05 7.99
C LYS A 87 2.75 -5.52 8.39
N LYS A 88 1.83 -5.88 9.29
CA LYS A 88 1.60 -7.26 9.73
C LYS A 88 1.16 -8.17 8.59
N ALA A 89 0.22 -7.71 7.75
CA ALA A 89 -0.24 -8.48 6.59
C ALA A 89 0.91 -8.77 5.60
N SER A 90 1.85 -7.83 5.44
CA SER A 90 3.01 -7.99 4.56
C SER A 90 3.96 -9.12 4.96
N GLU A 91 3.88 -9.64 6.19
CA GLU A 91 4.65 -10.81 6.62
C GLU A 91 4.35 -12.05 5.76
N LYS A 92 3.10 -12.17 5.32
CA LYS A 92 2.60 -13.31 4.54
C LYS A 92 2.58 -13.04 3.03
N ILE A 93 2.89 -11.82 2.61
CA ILE A 93 2.84 -11.38 1.22
C ILE A 93 4.28 -11.21 0.72
N ASN A 94 4.73 -12.07 -0.20
CA ASN A 94 6.07 -11.95 -0.78
C ASN A 94 6.08 -10.93 -1.92
N MET A 95 5.74 -9.69 -1.59
CA MET A 95 5.60 -8.58 -2.54
C MET A 95 5.84 -7.27 -1.81
N ILE A 96 6.46 -6.30 -2.47
CA ILE A 96 6.58 -4.93 -1.96
C ILE A 96 5.22 -4.25 -2.08
N LEU A 97 4.75 -3.63 -1.00
CA LEU A 97 3.54 -2.81 -0.99
C LEU A 97 3.92 -1.34 -0.79
N VAL A 98 3.33 -0.45 -1.60
CA VAL A 98 3.48 1.00 -1.44
C VAL A 98 2.10 1.61 -1.24
N ALA A 99 1.81 2.12 -0.05
CA ALA A 99 0.52 2.71 0.29
C ALA A 99 0.66 4.19 0.66
N GLY A 100 -0.29 5.00 0.19
CA GLY A 100 -0.38 6.43 0.50
C GLY A 100 -1.17 6.71 1.77
N ALA A 101 -0.61 7.54 2.66
CA ALA A 101 -1.26 7.92 3.91
C ALA A 101 -0.80 9.28 4.44
N PRO A 102 -1.65 10.01 5.19
CA PRO A 102 -1.22 11.15 5.97
C PRO A 102 -0.49 10.68 7.23
N LEU A 103 0.62 11.31 7.57
CA LEU A 103 1.35 11.08 8.80
C LEU A 103 1.60 12.40 9.54
N GLN A 104 1.43 12.39 10.86
CA GLN A 104 1.77 13.51 11.71
C GLN A 104 3.05 13.21 12.48
N VAL A 105 4.01 14.13 12.41
CA VAL A 105 5.26 14.10 13.16
C VAL A 105 5.52 15.51 13.70
N ASP A 106 5.78 15.66 14.99
CA ASP A 106 6.04 16.94 15.66
C ASP A 106 5.01 18.03 15.30
N SER A 107 3.73 17.67 15.39
CA SER A 107 2.58 18.53 15.05
C SER A 107 2.50 18.97 13.58
N ARG A 108 3.33 18.43 12.70
CA ARG A 108 3.29 18.67 11.26
C ARG A 108 2.64 17.49 10.55
N LEU A 109 1.79 17.79 9.59
CA LEU A 109 1.11 16.80 8.75
C LEU A 109 1.88 16.63 7.44
N PHE A 110 2.14 15.38 7.08
CA PHE A 110 2.84 15.01 5.85
C PHE A 110 2.00 14.07 5.01
N ASN A 111 2.03 14.28 3.70
CA ASN A 111 1.51 13.34 2.72
C ASN A 111 2.63 12.36 2.35
N CYS A 112 2.43 11.09 2.63
CA CYS A 112 3.50 10.08 2.57
C CYS A 112 3.14 8.88 1.71
N ALA A 113 4.15 8.32 1.05
CA ALA A 113 4.14 6.97 0.50
C ALA A 113 4.96 6.06 1.41
N ILE A 114 4.35 5.01 1.92
CA ILE A 114 4.96 4.08 2.88
C ILE A 114 5.20 2.76 2.17
N THR A 115 6.43 2.27 2.23
CA THR A 115 6.86 1.03 1.58
C THR A 115 6.98 -0.07 2.61
N PHE A 116 6.28 -1.19 2.38
CA PHE A 116 6.25 -2.36 3.25
C PHE A 116 6.81 -3.59 2.54
N TYR A 117 7.52 -4.43 3.28
CA TYR A 117 7.96 -5.74 2.82
C TYR A 117 8.22 -6.67 4.00
N ARG A 118 7.64 -7.87 3.98
CA ARG A 118 7.86 -8.93 4.96
C ARG A 118 7.81 -8.45 6.42
N GLY A 119 6.75 -7.75 6.79
CA GLY A 119 6.56 -7.26 8.16
C GLY A 119 7.43 -6.06 8.56
N LYS A 120 8.07 -5.41 7.59
CA LYS A 120 8.91 -4.23 7.82
C LYS A 120 8.44 -3.05 7.00
N ILE A 121 8.62 -1.86 7.53
CA ILE A 121 8.57 -0.62 6.76
C ILE A 121 9.98 -0.39 6.23
N LEU A 122 10.15 -0.38 4.91
CA LEU A 122 11.44 -0.16 4.26
C LEU A 122 11.79 1.32 4.17
N GLY A 123 10.78 2.17 4.08
CA GLY A 123 10.96 3.61 4.00
C GLY A 123 9.64 4.36 3.90
N VAL A 124 9.72 5.66 4.13
CA VAL A 124 8.62 6.61 4.01
C VAL A 124 9.11 7.76 3.14
N ALA A 125 8.47 7.96 1.99
CA ALA A 125 8.73 9.10 1.13
C ALA A 125 7.69 10.19 1.41
N VAL A 126 8.16 11.42 1.64
CA VAL A 126 7.32 12.59 1.90
C VAL A 126 7.15 13.37 0.61
N LYS A 127 5.91 13.73 0.28
CA LYS A 127 5.62 14.61 -0.84
C LYS A 127 6.14 16.03 -0.55
N SER A 128 7.11 16.48 -1.34
CA SER A 128 7.78 17.77 -1.12
C SER A 128 7.04 18.95 -1.73
N TYR A 129 6.36 18.72 -2.87
CA TYR A 129 5.62 19.77 -3.58
C TYR A 129 4.12 19.48 -3.48
N LEU A 130 3.42 20.28 -2.68
CA LEU A 130 1.97 20.21 -2.54
C LEU A 130 1.32 21.15 -3.57
N PRO A 131 0.20 20.75 -4.19
CA PRO A 131 -0.52 21.65 -5.10
C PRO A 131 -1.13 22.84 -4.32
N ASN A 132 -1.10 24.01 -4.93
CA ASN A 132 -1.76 25.22 -4.42
C ASN A 132 -3.13 25.35 -5.08
N TYR A 133 -4.15 24.78 -4.48
CA TYR A 133 -5.56 25.01 -4.82
C TYR A 133 -6.43 25.05 -3.58
#